data_88193065f3132cef3cd9098fa564784c
#
_entry.id   88193065f3132cef3cd9098fa564784c
#
_cell.length_a   1.000
_cell.length_b   1.000
_cell.length_c   1.000
_cell.angle_alpha   90.00
_cell.angle_beta   90.00
_cell.angle_gamma   90.00
#
_symmetry.space_group_name_H-M   'P 1'
#
loop_
_entity.id
_entity.type
_entity.pdbx_description
1 polymer ?
#
loop_
_entity_poly.entity_id
_entity_poly.type
_entity_poly.pdbx_seq_one_letter_code
_entity_poly.pdbx_strand_id
1 'polypeptide(L)'
;MKLRYPKHCEHCEGIEEIENPKHHPSYEITTNCNLDCIFCYSRIAKGKIRPGYYGDMNPKAITISQFGEPLLVGEKEIIRIANALRERFGKVRLDLQTNGILLTEKICENFDIVMISLDAGSRRRYLEITGGDFFDRVVEKIRMSSEITHTAVRTIFMPGINEDELERIAEIASFADELFLQPVSIYRQNAELLEKIDLERAESIWEFLTVAEKLSSIADVRIPGCFLFNLNKVSKYMEPEEMRFLKRNAFAEFPEIRREWRFEI
;
A
#
# COMPACT_ATOMS: atom_id res chain seq x y z
N MET A 1 -13.23 -2.06 19.59
CA MET A 1 -13.20 -1.45 18.22
C MET A 1 -13.68 -2.45 17.19
N LYS A 2 -14.41 -2.06 16.13
CA LYS A 2 -14.74 -2.94 15.00
C LYS A 2 -13.73 -2.66 13.88
N LEU A 3 -12.67 -3.44 13.82
CA LEU A 3 -11.68 -3.38 12.74
C LEU A 3 -12.36 -3.61 11.38
N ARG A 4 -11.95 -2.85 10.38
CA ARG A 4 -12.46 -2.90 9.00
C ARG A 4 -11.29 -2.97 8.02
N TYR A 5 -11.54 -3.53 6.85
CA TYR A 5 -10.59 -3.49 5.75
C TYR A 5 -10.85 -2.29 4.83
N PRO A 6 -9.85 -1.82 4.08
CA PRO A 6 -9.98 -0.70 3.17
C PRO A 6 -10.85 -1.05 1.96
N LYS A 7 -11.44 -0.04 1.33
CA LYS A 7 -12.24 -0.19 0.11
C LYS A 7 -11.44 -0.90 -1.00
N HIS A 8 -10.15 -0.69 -1.05
CA HIS A 8 -9.24 -1.43 -1.94
C HIS A 8 -9.38 -2.96 -1.78
N CYS A 9 -9.57 -3.49 -0.57
CA CYS A 9 -9.73 -4.93 -0.34
C CYS A 9 -11.10 -5.49 -0.73
N GLU A 10 -12.08 -4.67 -1.09
CA GLU A 10 -13.35 -5.15 -1.63
C GLU A 10 -13.10 -5.90 -2.95
N HIS A 11 -13.73 -7.07 -3.09
CA HIS A 11 -13.56 -7.97 -4.22
C HIS A 11 -12.16 -8.63 -4.34
N CYS A 12 -11.32 -8.55 -3.30
CA CYS A 12 -10.04 -9.24 -3.28
C CYS A 12 -10.25 -10.76 -3.14
N GLU A 13 -9.95 -11.52 -4.18
CA GLU A 13 -10.13 -12.99 -4.21
C GLU A 13 -9.21 -13.72 -3.22
N GLY A 14 -8.07 -13.10 -2.87
CA GLY A 14 -7.09 -13.68 -1.96
C GLY A 14 -7.34 -13.40 -0.48
N ILE A 15 -8.43 -12.75 -0.12
CA ILE A 15 -8.70 -12.35 1.27
C ILE A 15 -8.82 -13.55 2.22
N GLU A 16 -9.27 -14.70 1.71
CA GLU A 16 -9.47 -15.92 2.47
C GLU A 16 -8.27 -16.87 2.47
N GLU A 17 -7.30 -16.65 1.60
CA GLU A 17 -6.11 -17.51 1.46
C GLU A 17 -5.02 -17.13 2.46
N ILE A 18 -4.79 -17.97 3.48
CA ILE A 18 -3.80 -17.73 4.53
C ILE A 18 -2.38 -17.95 3.99
N GLU A 19 -2.16 -19.05 3.25
CA GLU A 19 -0.82 -19.46 2.86
C GLU A 19 -0.29 -18.72 1.64
N ASN A 20 -1.17 -18.38 0.69
CA ASN A 20 -0.80 -17.75 -0.56
C ASN A 20 -1.84 -16.74 -1.04
N PRO A 21 -2.06 -15.64 -0.30
CA PRO A 21 -3.07 -14.65 -0.66
C PRO A 21 -2.79 -14.07 -2.05
N LYS A 22 -3.75 -14.22 -2.97
CA LYS A 22 -3.72 -13.59 -4.29
C LYS A 22 -4.38 -12.24 -4.17
N HIS A 23 -3.60 -11.17 -4.18
CA HIS A 23 -4.12 -9.80 -4.25
C HIS A 23 -4.92 -9.56 -5.53
N HIS A 24 -5.51 -8.38 -5.68
CA HIS A 24 -6.14 -8.00 -6.93
C HIS A 24 -5.21 -8.21 -8.13
N PRO A 25 -5.76 -8.49 -9.31
CA PRO A 25 -5.02 -8.32 -10.54
C PRO A 25 -4.33 -6.96 -10.59
N SER A 26 -3.16 -6.90 -11.20
CA SER A 26 -2.43 -5.63 -11.31
C SER A 26 -1.97 -5.36 -12.74
N TYR A 27 -1.82 -4.08 -13.05
CA TYR A 27 -1.11 -3.63 -14.23
C TYR A 27 0.18 -2.92 -13.79
N GLU A 28 1.31 -3.57 -14.02
CA GLU A 28 2.61 -3.05 -13.65
C GLU A 28 3.17 -2.17 -14.77
N ILE A 29 3.71 -1.02 -14.42
CA ILE A 29 4.23 -0.04 -15.37
C ILE A 29 5.75 -0.01 -15.32
N THR A 30 6.30 0.17 -14.12
CA THR A 30 7.75 0.32 -13.93
C THR A 30 8.14 -0.05 -12.51
N THR A 31 9.38 -0.48 -12.33
CA THR A 31 9.99 -0.63 -11.00
C THR A 31 10.82 0.60 -10.59
N ASN A 32 10.91 1.62 -11.47
CA ASN A 32 11.59 2.87 -11.14
C ASN A 32 10.71 3.74 -10.23
N CYS A 33 11.35 4.55 -9.40
CA CYS A 33 10.69 5.50 -8.52
C CYS A 33 11.53 6.78 -8.43
N ASN A 34 10.89 7.89 -8.13
CA ASN A 34 11.52 9.19 -7.85
C ASN A 34 11.80 9.38 -6.34
N LEU A 35 11.58 8.35 -5.53
CA LEU A 35 11.96 8.24 -4.11
C LEU A 35 12.87 7.03 -3.89
N ASP A 36 13.56 7.02 -2.75
CA ASP A 36 14.47 5.95 -2.33
C ASP A 36 14.15 5.48 -0.90
N CYS A 37 12.89 5.11 -0.67
CA CYS A 37 12.39 4.74 0.66
C CYS A 37 13.16 3.56 1.26
N ILE A 38 13.57 3.67 2.52
CA ILE A 38 14.39 2.66 3.23
C ILE A 38 13.70 1.29 3.35
N PHE A 39 12.36 1.24 3.32
CA PHE A 39 11.56 0.03 3.44
C PHE A 39 11.13 -0.55 2.07
N CYS A 40 11.51 0.07 0.96
CA CYS A 40 10.92 -0.20 -0.35
C CYS A 40 11.31 -1.56 -0.92
N TYR A 41 10.34 -2.45 -1.08
CA TYR A 41 10.54 -3.74 -1.73
C TYR A 41 10.67 -3.65 -3.26
N SER A 42 10.20 -2.56 -3.87
CA SER A 42 10.37 -2.35 -5.33
C SER A 42 11.84 -2.19 -5.72
N ARG A 43 12.68 -1.68 -4.83
CA ARG A 43 14.15 -1.61 -5.05
C ARG A 43 14.76 -3.00 -5.21
N ILE A 44 14.28 -3.97 -4.42
CA ILE A 44 14.71 -5.37 -4.45
C ILE A 44 14.22 -6.06 -5.73
N ALA A 45 13.01 -5.71 -6.20
CA ALA A 45 12.40 -6.26 -7.40
C ALA A 45 12.85 -5.60 -8.71
N LYS A 46 13.73 -4.58 -8.65
CA LYS A 46 14.15 -3.80 -9.82
C LYS A 46 14.69 -4.69 -10.94
N GLY A 47 14.13 -4.52 -12.15
CA GLY A 47 14.49 -5.30 -13.34
C GLY A 47 13.95 -6.74 -13.37
N LYS A 48 13.22 -7.20 -12.35
CA LYS A 48 12.64 -8.55 -12.29
C LYS A 48 11.15 -8.57 -12.64
N ILE A 49 10.48 -7.42 -12.62
CA ILE A 49 9.05 -7.29 -12.91
C ILE A 49 8.89 -6.79 -14.35
N ARG A 50 8.19 -7.56 -15.16
CA ARG A 50 7.84 -7.20 -16.53
C ARG A 50 6.65 -6.24 -16.54
N PRO A 51 6.65 -5.14 -17.28
CA PRO A 51 5.47 -4.32 -17.50
C PRO A 51 4.30 -5.12 -18.09
N GLY A 52 3.06 -4.73 -17.74
CA GLY A 52 1.85 -5.35 -18.27
C GLY A 52 0.88 -5.86 -17.20
N TYR A 53 -0.15 -6.53 -17.68
CA TYR A 53 -1.26 -7.03 -16.87
C TYR A 53 -0.96 -8.41 -16.29
N TYR A 54 -1.19 -8.55 -14.98
CA TYR A 54 -1.10 -9.78 -14.22
C TYR A 54 -2.46 -10.11 -13.61
N GLY A 55 -3.09 -11.20 -14.02
CA GLY A 55 -4.38 -11.60 -13.46
C GLY A 55 -5.25 -12.43 -14.38
N ASP A 56 -6.50 -12.61 -13.93
CA ASP A 56 -7.52 -13.35 -14.65
C ASP A 56 -8.22 -12.45 -15.69
N MET A 57 -8.96 -13.06 -16.62
CA MET A 57 -9.57 -12.33 -17.72
C MET A 57 -10.92 -11.67 -17.37
N ASN A 58 -11.42 -11.86 -16.15
CA ASN A 58 -12.65 -11.24 -15.65
C ASN A 58 -12.42 -10.54 -14.31
N PRO A 59 -11.50 -9.56 -14.22
CA PRO A 59 -11.20 -8.88 -12.97
C PRO A 59 -12.36 -7.99 -12.54
N LYS A 60 -12.66 -7.95 -11.25
CA LYS A 60 -13.57 -6.95 -10.66
C LYS A 60 -12.87 -5.65 -10.29
N ALA A 61 -11.58 -5.76 -9.97
CA ALA A 61 -10.71 -4.63 -9.67
C ALA A 61 -9.30 -4.90 -10.20
N ILE A 62 -8.59 -3.84 -10.61
CA ILE A 62 -7.19 -3.88 -11.06
C ILE A 62 -6.41 -2.82 -10.32
N THR A 63 -5.28 -3.20 -9.74
CA THR A 63 -4.36 -2.27 -9.08
C THR A 63 -3.31 -1.74 -10.06
N ILE A 64 -3.12 -0.44 -10.13
CA ILE A 64 -2.06 0.26 -10.88
C ILE A 64 -1.18 0.97 -9.85
N SER A 65 0.01 0.69 -9.65
CA SER A 65 0.94 -0.40 -9.87
C SER A 65 1.38 -0.88 -8.49
N GLN A 66 1.75 -2.14 -8.31
CA GLN A 66 2.26 -2.62 -7.02
C GLN A 66 3.73 -2.24 -6.79
N PHE A 67 4.45 -1.96 -7.88
CA PHE A 67 5.89 -1.68 -7.87
C PHE A 67 6.19 -0.31 -8.48
N GLY A 68 7.26 0.33 -7.98
CA GLY A 68 7.74 1.61 -8.48
C GLY A 68 6.76 2.77 -8.29
N GLU A 69 6.91 3.80 -9.11
CA GLU A 69 5.99 4.95 -9.17
C GLU A 69 5.37 5.01 -10.57
N PRO A 70 4.09 4.65 -10.71
CA PRO A 70 3.43 4.59 -12.02
C PRO A 70 3.33 5.95 -12.72
N LEU A 71 3.24 7.05 -11.98
CA LEU A 71 3.08 8.38 -12.56
C LEU A 71 4.32 8.91 -13.28
N LEU A 72 5.46 8.21 -13.19
CA LEU A 72 6.66 8.56 -13.96
C LEU A 72 6.47 8.45 -15.49
N VAL A 73 5.46 7.69 -15.95
CA VAL A 73 5.12 7.64 -17.39
C VAL A 73 4.38 8.89 -17.89
N GLY A 74 3.95 9.74 -16.97
CA GLY A 74 3.24 10.98 -17.24
C GLY A 74 1.71 10.83 -17.35
N GLU A 75 0.99 11.94 -17.13
CA GLU A 75 -0.47 12.01 -17.05
C GLU A 75 -1.18 11.38 -18.25
N LYS A 76 -0.74 11.72 -19.48
CA LYS A 76 -1.39 11.22 -20.70
C LYS A 76 -1.33 9.71 -20.81
N GLU A 77 -0.19 9.13 -20.45
CA GLU A 77 0.04 7.69 -20.58
C GLU A 77 -0.72 6.90 -19.52
N ILE A 78 -0.71 7.37 -18.26
CA ILE A 78 -1.47 6.70 -17.20
C ILE A 78 -2.98 6.68 -17.47
N ILE A 79 -3.51 7.77 -18.02
CA ILE A 79 -4.93 7.86 -18.42
C ILE A 79 -5.21 6.95 -19.64
N ARG A 80 -4.29 6.88 -20.61
CA ARG A 80 -4.41 5.96 -21.75
C ARG A 80 -4.49 4.50 -21.28
N ILE A 81 -3.63 4.11 -20.33
CA ILE A 81 -3.64 2.75 -19.74
C ILE A 81 -4.96 2.49 -19.02
N ALA A 82 -5.44 3.43 -18.19
CA ALA A 82 -6.71 3.29 -17.48
C ALA A 82 -7.88 3.09 -18.45
N ASN A 83 -7.95 3.88 -19.53
CA ASN A 83 -9.00 3.77 -20.55
C ASN A 83 -8.92 2.44 -21.31
N ALA A 84 -7.73 2.00 -21.70
CA ALA A 84 -7.54 0.73 -22.41
C ALA A 84 -7.92 -0.48 -21.52
N LEU A 85 -7.67 -0.43 -20.21
CA LEU A 85 -8.11 -1.46 -19.27
C LEU A 85 -9.65 -1.48 -19.16
N ARG A 86 -10.30 -0.32 -19.08
CA ARG A 86 -11.78 -0.24 -19.08
C ARG A 86 -12.39 -0.68 -20.41
N GLU A 87 -11.78 -0.34 -21.53
CA GLU A 87 -12.22 -0.80 -22.85
C GLU A 87 -12.15 -2.34 -22.94
N ARG A 88 -11.08 -2.93 -22.42
CA ARG A 88 -10.86 -4.38 -22.46
C ARG A 88 -11.74 -5.18 -21.49
N PHE A 89 -11.92 -4.68 -20.27
CA PHE A 89 -12.58 -5.41 -19.18
C PHE A 89 -13.98 -4.87 -18.81
N GLY A 90 -14.43 -3.78 -19.46
CA GLY A 90 -15.70 -3.16 -19.16
C GLY A 90 -15.73 -2.44 -17.82
N LYS A 91 -16.75 -2.69 -17.02
CA LYS A 91 -16.93 -2.08 -15.70
C LYS A 91 -15.98 -2.70 -14.66
N VAL A 92 -14.72 -2.38 -14.75
CA VAL A 92 -13.69 -2.77 -13.78
C VAL A 92 -13.31 -1.58 -12.90
N ARG A 93 -13.17 -1.80 -11.60
CA ARG A 93 -12.64 -0.80 -10.68
C ARG A 93 -11.13 -0.67 -10.88
N LEU A 94 -10.62 0.55 -10.97
CA LEU A 94 -9.19 0.84 -11.08
C LEU A 94 -8.69 1.54 -9.83
N ASP A 95 -7.72 0.92 -9.15
CA ASP A 95 -7.11 1.40 -7.92
C ASP A 95 -5.67 1.83 -8.21
N LEU A 96 -5.37 3.13 -8.11
CA LEU A 96 -4.02 3.67 -8.30
C LEU A 96 -3.24 3.65 -7.00
N GLN A 97 -2.02 3.09 -7.01
CA GLN A 97 -1.03 3.23 -5.92
C GLN A 97 0.08 4.18 -6.36
N THR A 98 0.33 5.22 -5.58
CA THR A 98 1.32 6.26 -5.92
C THR A 98 1.93 6.89 -4.67
N ASN A 99 3.12 7.48 -4.80
CA ASN A 99 3.69 8.36 -3.79
C ASN A 99 3.09 9.78 -3.79
N GLY A 100 2.18 10.06 -4.73
CA GLY A 100 1.40 11.31 -4.82
C GLY A 100 2.13 12.51 -5.43
N ILE A 101 3.45 12.49 -5.58
CA ILE A 101 4.25 13.67 -6.00
C ILE A 101 3.82 14.22 -7.36
N LEU A 102 3.49 13.34 -8.31
CA LEU A 102 3.09 13.69 -9.67
C LEU A 102 1.58 13.62 -9.90
N LEU A 103 0.79 13.44 -8.85
CA LEU A 103 -0.67 13.30 -8.94
C LEU A 103 -1.30 14.63 -9.39
N THR A 104 -2.29 14.55 -10.31
CA THR A 104 -3.08 15.68 -10.81
C THR A 104 -4.57 15.39 -10.64
N GLU A 105 -5.40 16.44 -10.64
CA GLU A 105 -6.87 16.30 -10.61
C GLU A 105 -7.36 15.36 -11.71
N LYS A 106 -6.87 15.57 -12.93
CA LYS A 106 -7.25 14.78 -14.09
C LYS A 106 -6.89 13.30 -13.95
N ILE A 107 -5.79 12.97 -13.27
CA ILE A 107 -5.48 11.56 -12.92
C ILE A 107 -6.52 11.05 -11.94
N CYS A 108 -6.84 11.80 -10.87
CA CYS A 108 -7.83 11.39 -9.87
C CYS A 108 -9.20 11.09 -10.49
N GLU A 109 -9.67 11.91 -11.45
CA GLU A 109 -10.93 11.71 -12.19
C GLU A 109 -11.00 10.39 -12.98
N ASN A 110 -9.86 9.77 -13.24
CA ASN A 110 -9.76 8.54 -14.03
C ASN A 110 -9.56 7.27 -13.19
N PHE A 111 -9.56 7.37 -11.85
CA PHE A 111 -9.42 6.23 -10.96
C PHE A 111 -10.53 6.19 -9.92
N ASP A 112 -10.97 4.98 -9.57
CA ASP A 112 -12.05 4.78 -8.60
C ASP A 112 -11.54 4.86 -7.14
N ILE A 113 -10.26 4.52 -6.95
CA ILE A 113 -9.54 4.65 -5.68
C ILE A 113 -8.13 5.16 -5.97
N VAL A 114 -7.69 6.15 -5.22
CA VAL A 114 -6.29 6.62 -5.22
C VAL A 114 -5.69 6.36 -3.85
N MET A 115 -4.65 5.53 -3.80
CA MET A 115 -3.90 5.22 -2.58
C MET A 115 -2.58 5.98 -2.59
N ILE A 116 -2.44 6.95 -1.69
CA ILE A 116 -1.26 7.82 -1.59
C ILE A 116 -0.42 7.38 -0.41
N SER A 117 0.84 7.05 -0.65
CA SER A 117 1.77 6.64 0.41
C SER A 117 2.25 7.84 1.24
N LEU A 118 2.10 7.77 2.57
CA LEU A 118 2.62 8.75 3.51
C LEU A 118 3.10 8.03 4.78
N ASP A 119 4.42 7.89 4.93
CA ASP A 119 5.05 7.12 6.01
C ASP A 119 5.73 7.99 7.08
N ALA A 120 5.53 9.32 7.01
CA ALA A 120 6.00 10.29 7.99
C ALA A 120 4.98 11.41 8.20
N GLY A 121 4.93 11.99 9.40
CA GLY A 121 4.06 13.12 9.76
C GLY A 121 4.77 14.48 9.72
N SER A 122 6.07 14.50 9.43
CA SER A 122 6.89 15.71 9.34
C SER A 122 7.83 15.70 8.14
N ARG A 123 8.17 16.91 7.63
CA ARG A 123 9.08 17.07 6.49
C ARG A 123 10.45 16.43 6.74
N ARG A 124 10.99 16.59 7.97
CA ARG A 124 12.29 16.01 8.34
C ARG A 124 12.26 14.49 8.26
N ARG A 125 11.27 13.86 8.91
CA ARG A 125 11.15 12.41 8.94
C ARG A 125 10.81 11.85 7.55
N TYR A 126 10.00 12.57 6.78
CA TYR A 126 9.70 12.20 5.39
C TYR A 126 10.98 12.12 4.55
N LEU A 127 11.87 13.12 4.64
CA LEU A 127 13.16 13.10 3.95
C LEU A 127 14.04 11.93 4.43
N GLU A 128 14.11 11.69 5.74
CA GLU A 128 14.89 10.57 6.32
C GLU A 128 14.40 9.19 5.85
N ILE A 129 13.10 9.01 5.69
CA ILE A 129 12.50 7.72 5.30
C ILE A 129 12.51 7.54 3.78
N THR A 130 12.24 8.59 3.00
CA THR A 130 11.97 8.49 1.56
C THR A 130 13.11 8.96 0.66
N GLY A 131 14.10 9.66 1.21
CA GLY A 131 15.19 10.27 0.45
C GLY A 131 14.78 11.49 -0.37
N GLY A 132 13.52 11.96 -0.29
CA GLY A 132 12.99 13.09 -1.07
C GLY A 132 12.34 14.16 -0.20
N ASP A 133 12.44 15.43 -0.60
CA ASP A 133 11.86 16.59 0.11
C ASP A 133 10.52 17.01 -0.52
N PHE A 134 9.50 16.14 -0.43
CA PHE A 134 8.19 16.36 -1.05
C PHE A 134 7.02 16.33 -0.08
N PHE A 135 7.26 16.37 1.23
CA PHE A 135 6.24 16.22 2.27
C PHE A 135 5.02 17.14 2.04
N ASP A 136 5.24 18.43 1.95
CA ASP A 136 4.16 19.42 1.80
C ASP A 136 3.34 19.20 0.52
N ARG A 137 4.04 18.83 -0.57
CA ARG A 137 3.39 18.47 -1.83
C ARG A 137 2.49 17.25 -1.69
N VAL A 138 2.95 16.19 -1.03
CA VAL A 138 2.15 14.97 -0.84
C VAL A 138 0.93 15.27 0.02
N VAL A 139 1.06 16.07 1.09
CA VAL A 139 -0.07 16.50 1.92
C VAL A 139 -1.10 17.30 1.10
N GLU A 140 -0.65 18.21 0.24
CA GLU A 140 -1.52 18.93 -0.71
C GLU A 140 -2.27 17.96 -1.64
N LYS A 141 -1.55 16.95 -2.19
CA LYS A 141 -2.15 15.97 -3.10
C LYS A 141 -3.16 15.03 -2.43
N ILE A 142 -2.97 14.71 -1.15
CA ILE A 142 -3.96 13.98 -0.37
C ILE A 142 -5.27 14.78 -0.29
N ARG A 143 -5.20 16.06 0.06
CA ARG A 143 -6.38 16.94 0.12
C ARG A 143 -7.06 17.08 -1.24
N MET A 144 -6.30 17.39 -2.28
CA MET A 144 -6.81 17.50 -3.65
C MET A 144 -7.53 16.22 -4.09
N SER A 145 -6.92 15.07 -3.88
CA SER A 145 -7.47 13.77 -4.30
C SER A 145 -8.77 13.43 -3.55
N SER A 146 -8.85 13.72 -2.25
CA SER A 146 -10.03 13.44 -1.42
C SER A 146 -11.28 14.24 -1.81
N GLU A 147 -11.12 15.36 -2.51
CA GLU A 147 -12.23 16.14 -3.06
C GLU A 147 -12.78 15.58 -4.39
N ILE A 148 -12.04 14.66 -5.02
CA ILE A 148 -12.34 14.18 -6.38
C ILE A 148 -12.74 12.70 -6.41
N THR A 149 -12.01 11.85 -5.70
CA THR A 149 -12.22 10.41 -5.73
C THR A 149 -11.97 9.79 -4.36
N HIS A 150 -12.37 8.52 -4.18
CA HIS A 150 -12.07 7.81 -2.94
C HIS A 150 -10.57 7.74 -2.71
N THR A 151 -10.10 8.38 -1.65
CA THR A 151 -8.69 8.52 -1.34
C THR A 151 -8.34 7.79 -0.06
N ALA A 152 -7.36 6.89 -0.13
CA ALA A 152 -6.75 6.22 1.01
C ALA A 152 -5.32 6.74 1.24
N VAL A 153 -5.01 7.19 2.44
CA VAL A 153 -3.62 7.41 2.87
C VAL A 153 -3.07 6.07 3.29
N ARG A 154 -2.06 5.58 2.59
CA ARG A 154 -1.42 4.30 2.88
C ARG A 154 -0.16 4.52 3.71
N THR A 155 -0.10 3.91 4.89
CA THR A 155 0.99 4.04 5.84
C THR A 155 1.46 2.69 6.31
N ILE A 156 2.77 2.51 6.39
CA ILE A 156 3.40 1.30 6.91
C ILE A 156 3.80 1.55 8.38
N PHE A 157 3.40 0.66 9.27
CA PHE A 157 3.86 0.67 10.65
C PHE A 157 5.28 0.11 10.72
N MET A 158 6.23 0.94 11.12
CA MET A 158 7.65 0.62 11.25
C MET A 158 8.16 1.03 12.63
N PRO A 159 8.00 0.16 13.66
CA PRO A 159 8.46 0.46 15.02
C PRO A 159 9.97 0.74 15.06
N GLY A 160 10.38 1.76 15.83
CA GLY A 160 11.74 2.29 15.87
C GLY A 160 12.03 3.31 14.75
N ILE A 161 11.15 3.46 13.76
CA ILE A 161 11.36 4.35 12.61
C ILE A 161 10.33 5.47 12.54
N ASN A 162 9.01 5.13 12.50
CA ASN A 162 7.96 6.13 12.31
C ASN A 162 6.83 6.09 13.33
N GLU A 163 6.94 5.35 14.39
CA GLU A 163 5.88 5.20 15.39
C GLU A 163 5.51 6.51 16.08
N ASP A 164 6.48 7.40 16.29
CA ASP A 164 6.32 8.73 16.85
C ASP A 164 5.61 9.73 15.91
N GLU A 165 5.51 9.40 14.63
CA GLU A 165 4.90 10.22 13.59
C GLU A 165 3.45 9.80 13.24
N LEU A 166 3.00 8.62 13.71
CA LEU A 166 1.74 8.01 13.25
C LEU A 166 0.50 8.82 13.62
N GLU A 167 0.46 9.48 14.78
CA GLU A 167 -0.66 10.37 15.14
C GLU A 167 -0.75 11.54 14.16
N ARG A 168 0.38 12.14 13.82
CA ARG A 168 0.42 13.23 12.85
C ARG A 168 0.03 12.78 11.45
N ILE A 169 0.42 11.55 11.06
CA ILE A 169 -0.04 10.94 9.80
C ILE A 169 -1.55 10.75 9.83
N ALA A 170 -2.12 10.28 10.95
CA ALA A 170 -3.56 10.10 11.10
C ALA A 170 -4.32 11.43 11.04
N GLU A 171 -3.80 12.52 11.62
CA GLU A 171 -4.36 13.87 11.47
C GLU A 171 -4.39 14.32 10.01
N ILE A 172 -3.34 14.07 9.24
CA ILE A 172 -3.30 14.36 7.80
C ILE A 172 -4.29 13.45 7.05
N ALA A 173 -4.33 12.17 7.38
CA ALA A 173 -5.23 11.20 6.76
C ALA A 173 -6.71 11.46 7.08
N SER A 174 -7.02 12.23 8.13
CA SER A 174 -8.41 12.60 8.46
C SER A 174 -9.08 13.46 7.38
N PHE A 175 -8.32 14.03 6.43
CA PHE A 175 -8.86 14.69 5.23
C PHE A 175 -9.23 13.71 4.12
N ALA A 176 -8.74 12.46 4.18
CA ALA A 176 -9.04 11.41 3.23
C ALA A 176 -10.19 10.51 3.72
N ASP A 177 -10.65 9.59 2.87
CA ASP A 177 -11.73 8.67 3.24
C ASP A 177 -11.28 7.61 4.24
N GLU A 178 -10.00 7.20 4.18
CA GLU A 178 -9.46 6.17 5.07
C GLU A 178 -7.93 6.28 5.25
N LEU A 179 -7.46 5.87 6.42
CA LEU A 179 -6.05 5.58 6.69
C LEU A 179 -5.83 4.08 6.60
N PHE A 180 -5.18 3.63 5.53
CA PHE A 180 -4.83 2.24 5.32
C PHE A 180 -3.49 1.91 5.99
N LEU A 181 -3.55 1.45 7.24
CA LEU A 181 -2.38 1.05 8.03
C LEU A 181 -1.96 -0.38 7.68
N GLN A 182 -0.70 -0.57 7.33
CA GLN A 182 -0.14 -1.87 6.95
C GLN A 182 1.03 -2.26 7.85
N PRO A 183 1.20 -3.55 8.19
CA PRO A 183 2.44 -4.02 8.79
C PRO A 183 3.57 -3.96 7.77
N VAL A 184 4.79 -3.75 8.25
CA VAL A 184 5.98 -3.71 7.41
C VAL A 184 6.28 -5.08 6.79
N SER A 185 6.66 -5.08 5.51
CA SER A 185 7.19 -6.27 4.84
C SER A 185 8.71 -6.25 4.90
N ILE A 186 9.30 -7.28 5.48
CA ILE A 186 10.73 -7.36 5.74
C ILE A 186 11.35 -8.36 4.77
N TYR A 187 12.36 -7.91 4.01
CA TYR A 187 13.15 -8.72 3.11
C TYR A 187 14.62 -8.72 3.53
N ARG A 188 15.30 -9.86 3.39
CA ARG A 188 16.71 -10.00 3.78
C ARG A 188 17.63 -9.01 3.08
N GLN A 189 17.31 -8.64 1.86
CA GLN A 189 18.09 -7.68 1.05
C GLN A 189 17.89 -6.23 1.48
N ASN A 190 16.93 -5.94 2.34
CA ASN A 190 16.69 -4.57 2.82
C ASN A 190 17.48 -4.30 4.10
N ALA A 191 18.82 -4.26 3.98
CA ALA A 191 19.75 -4.10 5.11
C ALA A 191 19.49 -2.78 5.87
N GLU A 192 19.22 -1.68 5.16
CA GLU A 192 18.97 -0.38 5.79
C GLU A 192 17.73 -0.38 6.69
N LEU A 193 16.67 -1.08 6.27
CA LEU A 193 15.49 -1.27 7.12
C LEU A 193 15.83 -2.13 8.35
N LEU A 194 16.56 -3.24 8.13
CA LEU A 194 16.90 -4.19 9.19
C LEU A 194 17.78 -3.59 10.28
N GLU A 195 18.62 -2.61 9.95
CA GLU A 195 19.46 -1.89 10.91
C GLU A 195 18.68 -0.94 11.83
N LYS A 196 17.52 -0.45 11.37
CA LYS A 196 16.79 0.62 12.05
C LYS A 196 15.50 0.15 12.73
N ILE A 197 14.90 -0.93 12.24
CA ILE A 197 13.60 -1.39 12.70
C ILE A 197 13.71 -2.22 13.98
N ASP A 198 12.77 -2.02 14.90
CA ASP A 198 12.57 -2.94 16.01
C ASP A 198 11.80 -4.18 15.51
N LEU A 199 12.56 -5.25 15.21
CA LEU A 199 12.02 -6.48 14.62
C LEU A 199 11.04 -7.20 15.54
N GLU A 200 11.27 -7.23 16.84
CA GLU A 200 10.39 -7.90 17.80
C GLU A 200 9.01 -7.24 17.80
N ARG A 201 8.99 -5.93 17.88
CA ARG A 201 7.76 -5.12 17.84
C ARG A 201 7.09 -5.15 16.46
N ALA A 202 7.87 -5.15 15.37
CA ALA A 202 7.35 -5.25 14.01
C ALA A 202 6.66 -6.59 13.73
N GLU A 203 7.07 -7.67 14.40
CA GLU A 203 6.44 -8.99 14.31
C GLU A 203 5.21 -9.13 15.23
N SER A 204 5.04 -8.27 16.22
CA SER A 204 3.93 -8.33 17.17
C SER A 204 2.61 -7.87 16.55
N ILE A 205 1.64 -8.79 16.49
CA ILE A 205 0.28 -8.46 16.07
C ILE A 205 -0.39 -7.56 17.11
N TRP A 206 -0.12 -7.77 18.39
CA TRP A 206 -0.65 -6.93 19.46
C TRP A 206 -0.21 -5.48 19.34
N GLU A 207 1.07 -5.23 19.12
CA GLU A 207 1.59 -3.88 18.88
C GLU A 207 0.90 -3.20 17.70
N PHE A 208 0.77 -3.90 16.57
CA PHE A 208 0.08 -3.39 15.41
C PHE A 208 -1.39 -3.04 15.66
N LEU A 209 -2.12 -3.92 16.37
CA LEU A 209 -3.52 -3.70 16.71
C LEU A 209 -3.71 -2.55 17.70
N THR A 210 -2.81 -2.43 18.69
CA THR A 210 -2.82 -1.34 19.67
C THR A 210 -2.63 0.01 18.98
N VAL A 211 -1.70 0.09 18.03
CA VAL A 211 -1.48 1.28 17.20
C VAL A 211 -2.72 1.58 16.34
N ALA A 212 -3.27 0.59 15.66
CA ALA A 212 -4.47 0.78 14.84
C ALA A 212 -5.66 1.29 15.67
N GLU A 213 -5.84 0.78 16.88
CA GLU A 213 -6.88 1.24 17.80
C GLU A 213 -6.68 2.68 18.23
N LYS A 214 -5.45 3.04 18.64
CA LYS A 214 -5.11 4.40 19.04
C LYS A 214 -5.40 5.41 17.93
N LEU A 215 -4.97 5.12 16.72
CA LEU A 215 -5.16 6.00 15.55
C LEU A 215 -6.64 6.08 15.12
N SER A 216 -7.46 5.08 15.43
CA SER A 216 -8.89 5.08 15.09
C SER A 216 -9.72 6.16 15.82
N SER A 217 -9.15 6.81 16.82
CA SER A 217 -9.74 8.00 17.45
C SER A 217 -9.52 9.29 16.64
N ILE A 218 -8.61 9.27 15.66
CA ILE A 218 -8.19 10.43 14.87
C ILE A 218 -8.69 10.32 13.42
N ALA A 219 -8.58 9.14 12.81
CA ALA A 219 -8.94 8.88 11.41
C ALA A 219 -9.72 7.57 11.25
N ASP A 220 -10.33 7.35 10.07
CA ASP A 220 -10.95 6.06 9.73
C ASP A 220 -9.87 5.02 9.37
N VAL A 221 -9.34 4.36 10.40
CA VAL A 221 -8.26 3.39 10.24
C VAL A 221 -8.77 2.07 9.68
N ARG A 222 -8.11 1.60 8.63
CA ARG A 222 -8.33 0.32 7.96
C ARG A 222 -7.06 -0.51 8.00
N ILE A 223 -7.20 -1.83 8.09
CA ILE A 223 -6.08 -2.78 8.09
C ILE A 223 -6.26 -3.81 6.97
N PRO A 224 -5.20 -4.48 6.49
CA PRO A 224 -5.31 -5.40 5.36
C PRO A 224 -6.40 -6.45 5.56
N GLY A 225 -7.27 -6.62 4.56
CA GLY A 225 -8.41 -7.53 4.64
C GLY A 225 -8.01 -9.00 4.86
N CYS A 226 -6.97 -9.46 4.18
CA CYS A 226 -6.41 -10.81 4.37
C CYS A 226 -5.88 -11.02 5.81
N PHE A 227 -5.25 -9.99 6.40
CA PHE A 227 -4.83 -10.04 7.80
C PHE A 227 -6.03 -10.10 8.74
N LEU A 228 -7.02 -9.21 8.58
CA LEU A 228 -8.22 -9.17 9.42
C LEU A 228 -9.00 -10.49 9.37
N PHE A 229 -9.14 -11.08 8.18
CA PHE A 229 -9.84 -12.34 8.01
C PHE A 229 -9.13 -13.48 8.74
N ASN A 230 -7.80 -13.55 8.62
CA ASN A 230 -7.00 -14.55 9.31
C ASN A 230 -6.97 -14.35 10.83
N LEU A 231 -6.87 -13.09 11.27
CA LEU A 231 -6.95 -12.74 12.70
C LEU A 231 -8.25 -13.28 13.32
N ASN A 232 -9.39 -13.09 12.65
CA ASN A 232 -10.68 -13.60 13.12
C ASN A 232 -10.76 -15.14 13.19
N LYS A 233 -9.98 -15.85 12.37
CA LYS A 233 -9.89 -17.32 12.44
C LYS A 233 -9.01 -17.76 13.62
N VAL A 234 -7.84 -17.15 13.78
CA VAL A 234 -6.81 -17.56 14.74
C VAL A 234 -7.16 -17.12 16.17
N SER A 235 -7.82 -15.97 16.36
CA SER A 235 -8.21 -15.44 17.69
C SER A 235 -9.17 -16.35 18.48
N LYS A 236 -9.69 -17.39 17.87
CA LYS A 236 -10.48 -18.43 18.54
C LYS A 236 -9.59 -19.43 19.32
N TYR A 237 -8.30 -19.45 19.04
CA TYR A 237 -7.37 -20.48 19.54
C TYR A 237 -6.13 -19.90 20.22
N MET A 238 -5.86 -18.62 20.08
CA MET A 238 -4.65 -17.97 20.56
C MET A 238 -4.95 -16.52 20.96
N GLU A 239 -4.36 -16.06 22.06
CA GLU A 239 -4.48 -14.66 22.48
C GLU A 239 -3.68 -13.72 21.57
N PRO A 240 -4.16 -12.49 21.31
CA PRO A 240 -3.49 -11.54 20.40
C PRO A 240 -2.03 -11.24 20.80
N GLU A 241 -1.71 -11.24 22.10
CA GLU A 241 -0.36 -10.97 22.62
C GLU A 241 0.66 -12.04 22.20
N GLU A 242 0.20 -13.26 21.98
CA GLU A 242 1.02 -14.38 21.54
C GLU A 242 1.17 -14.47 20.03
N MET A 243 0.28 -13.76 19.28
CA MET A 243 0.29 -13.80 17.82
C MET A 243 1.48 -13.03 17.25
N ARG A 244 2.05 -13.57 16.19
CA ARG A 244 3.13 -12.93 15.42
C ARG A 244 2.80 -12.94 13.95
N PHE A 245 3.21 -11.88 13.24
CA PHE A 245 3.22 -11.90 11.78
C PHE A 245 4.17 -12.99 11.30
N LEU A 246 3.73 -13.74 10.31
CA LEU A 246 4.61 -14.76 9.72
C LEU A 246 5.86 -14.09 9.15
N LYS A 247 7.03 -14.59 9.55
CA LYS A 247 8.36 -14.16 9.05
C LYS A 247 8.59 -14.49 7.58
N ARG A 248 7.53 -14.69 6.83
CA ARG A 248 7.55 -15.20 5.46
C ARG A 248 8.42 -14.36 4.54
N ASN A 249 8.32 -13.03 4.68
CA ASN A 249 9.04 -12.11 3.82
C ASN A 249 10.52 -11.97 4.21
N ALA A 250 10.90 -12.17 5.49
CA ALA A 250 12.28 -12.08 5.94
C ALA A 250 13.23 -13.11 5.29
N PHE A 251 12.67 -14.16 4.68
CA PHE A 251 13.42 -15.20 3.98
C PHE A 251 13.26 -15.17 2.46
N ALA A 252 12.36 -14.33 1.94
CA ALA A 252 12.18 -14.15 0.51
C ALA A 252 13.38 -13.38 -0.08
N GLU A 253 13.81 -13.77 -1.28
CA GLU A 253 14.89 -13.07 -1.98
C GLU A 253 14.40 -11.77 -2.60
N PHE A 254 13.16 -11.75 -3.07
CA PHE A 254 12.49 -10.54 -3.59
C PHE A 254 10.97 -10.74 -3.60
N PRO A 255 10.20 -9.64 -3.63
CA PRO A 255 8.75 -9.73 -3.73
C PRO A 255 8.33 -10.27 -5.10
N GLU A 256 7.34 -11.15 -5.11
CA GLU A 256 6.82 -11.79 -6.31
C GLU A 256 5.39 -11.34 -6.59
N ILE A 257 5.06 -11.19 -7.87
CA ILE A 257 3.67 -11.12 -8.32
C ILE A 257 3.14 -12.54 -8.43
N ARG A 258 2.10 -12.85 -7.65
CA ARG A 258 1.51 -14.20 -7.54
C ARG A 258 0.45 -14.50 -8.59
N ARG A 259 0.37 -13.68 -9.64
CA ARG A 259 -0.55 -13.84 -10.76
C ARG A 259 0.23 -13.96 -12.06
N GLU A 260 -0.36 -14.63 -13.03
CA GLU A 260 0.26 -14.80 -14.33
C GLU A 260 0.23 -13.51 -15.15
N TRP A 261 1.34 -13.21 -15.79
CA TRP A 261 1.42 -12.17 -16.80
C TRP A 261 0.59 -12.54 -18.03
N ARG A 262 -0.15 -11.60 -18.60
CA ARG A 262 -1.03 -11.84 -19.74
C ARG A 262 -0.68 -11.00 -20.97
N PHE A 263 -0.53 -9.69 -20.82
CA PHE A 263 -0.31 -8.77 -21.94
C PHE A 263 0.22 -7.42 -21.46
N GLU A 264 0.73 -6.64 -22.40
CA GLU A 264 1.09 -5.23 -22.27
C GLU A 264 0.16 -4.38 -23.15
N ILE A 265 -0.17 -3.15 -22.70
CA ILE A 265 -1.02 -2.18 -23.42
C ILE A 265 -0.14 -1.10 -24.05
#